data_14db075bbfa6dbbdc93b657b5ac0191f
#
_entry.id   14db075bbfa6dbbdc93b657b5ac0191f
#
_cell.length_a   1.000
_cell.length_b   1.000
_cell.length_c   1.000
_cell.angle_alpha   90.00
_cell.angle_beta   90.00
_cell.angle_gamma   90.00
#
_symmetry.space_group_name_H-M   'P 1'
#
loop_
_entity.id
_entity.type
_entity.pdbx_description
1 polymer ?
#
loop_
_entity_poly.entity_id
_entity_poly.type
_entity_poly.pdbx_seq_one_letter_code
_entity_poly.pdbx_strand_id
1 'polypeptide(L)'
;MLVNLDPTMGSEIKKTRPCVVISPDEMNKNLRTVTIAPMTSSSRPYPTRVEVNQNGQSGWIVLDQIRTVDKLRVVKKFEPLTEREIRNCKRVIKETFVD
;
A
#
# COMPACT_ATOMS: atom_id res chain seq x y z
N MET A 1 -2.80 6.31 0.09
CA MET A 1 -1.93 7.22 -0.67
C MET A 1 -1.94 6.80 -2.13
N LEU A 2 -1.98 7.75 -3.05
CA LEU A 2 -1.85 7.46 -4.46
C LEU A 2 -0.39 7.46 -4.84
N VAL A 3 0.04 6.42 -5.51
CA VAL A 3 1.44 6.27 -5.92
C VAL A 3 1.50 5.92 -7.40
N ASN A 4 2.39 6.59 -8.11
CA ASN A 4 2.65 6.28 -9.50
C ASN A 4 3.57 5.05 -9.55
N LEU A 5 3.00 3.91 -9.90
CA LEU A 5 3.74 2.66 -9.98
C LEU A 5 4.27 2.35 -11.37
N ASP A 6 3.94 3.18 -12.33
CA ASP A 6 4.39 2.96 -13.68
C ASP A 6 5.91 3.13 -13.76
N PRO A 7 6.64 2.13 -14.19
CA PRO A 7 8.10 2.26 -14.36
C PRO A 7 8.44 3.16 -15.51
N THR A 8 7.47 3.42 -16.28
CA THR A 8 7.37 4.33 -17.26
C THR A 8 8.31 4.82 -18.12
N MET A 9 9.07 4.11 -18.60
CA MET A 9 9.97 4.46 -19.68
C MET A 9 9.17 4.58 -20.97
N GLY A 10 8.77 5.78 -21.27
CA GLY A 10 8.09 6.05 -22.53
C GLY A 10 6.62 5.72 -22.61
N SER A 11 6.00 5.36 -21.51
CA SER A 11 4.57 5.15 -21.52
C SER A 11 3.84 6.50 -21.53
N GLU A 12 2.83 6.63 -22.37
CA GLU A 12 2.04 7.82 -22.42
C GLU A 12 1.00 7.88 -21.30
N ILE A 13 0.62 6.74 -20.75
CA ILE A 13 -0.36 6.65 -19.68
C ILE A 13 0.33 6.26 -18.39
N LYS A 14 0.38 7.21 -17.47
CA LYS A 14 0.92 6.94 -16.14
C LYS A 14 -0.13 6.21 -15.32
N LYS A 15 0.26 5.09 -14.75
CA LYS A 15 -0.61 4.36 -13.85
C LYS A 15 -0.39 4.82 -12.43
N THR A 16 -1.44 5.33 -11.81
CA THR A 16 -1.43 5.60 -10.39
C THR A 16 -2.34 4.59 -9.70
N ARG A 17 -1.95 4.16 -8.52
CA ARG A 17 -2.76 3.24 -7.73
C ARG A 17 -2.79 3.69 -6.28
N PRO A 18 -3.92 3.49 -5.60
CA PRO A 18 -3.95 3.69 -4.17
C PRO A 18 -3.06 2.64 -3.51
N CYS A 19 -2.29 3.07 -2.54
CA CYS A 19 -1.38 2.20 -1.81
C CYS A 19 -1.41 2.58 -0.34
N VAL A 20 -0.99 1.64 0.49
CA VAL A 20 -0.84 1.86 1.93
C VAL A 20 0.65 1.91 2.24
N VAL A 21 1.08 2.92 3.00
CA VAL A 21 2.45 2.99 3.50
C VAL A 21 2.58 2.05 4.69
N ILE A 22 3.50 1.11 4.59
CA ILE A 22 3.72 0.15 5.66
C ILE A 22 5.01 0.38 6.43
N SER A 23 5.91 1.21 5.91
CA SER A 23 7.13 1.57 6.63
C SER A 23 6.82 2.56 7.76
N PRO A 24 7.52 2.43 8.91
CA PRO A 24 7.27 3.32 10.06
C PRO A 24 7.64 4.76 9.77
N ASP A 25 7.00 5.67 10.50
CA ASP A 25 7.25 7.11 10.34
C ASP A 25 8.71 7.49 10.50
N GLU A 26 9.42 6.85 11.42
CA GLU A 26 10.84 7.15 11.62
C GLU A 26 11.67 6.85 10.38
N MET A 27 11.38 5.74 9.71
CA MET A 27 12.02 5.42 8.45
C MET A 27 11.62 6.41 7.38
N ASN A 28 10.34 6.75 7.32
CA ASN A 28 9.82 7.63 6.29
C ASN A 28 10.39 9.03 6.37
N LYS A 29 10.73 9.50 7.56
CA LYS A 29 11.33 10.82 7.73
C LYS A 29 12.77 10.88 7.26
N ASN A 30 13.50 9.79 7.40
CA ASN A 30 14.93 9.76 7.16
C ASN A 30 15.35 9.21 5.79
N LEU A 31 14.45 8.54 5.11
CA LEU A 31 14.76 7.93 3.82
C LEU A 31 14.03 8.65 2.69
N ARG A 32 14.59 8.59 1.51
CA ARG A 32 13.94 9.10 0.31
C ARG A 32 12.91 8.15 -0.24
N THR A 33 12.81 6.96 0.33
CA THR A 33 11.91 5.92 -0.12
C THR A 33 10.88 5.62 0.95
N VAL A 34 9.76 5.04 0.52
CA VAL A 34 8.76 4.49 1.42
C VAL A 34 8.42 3.08 0.95
N THR A 35 8.09 2.22 1.89
CA THR A 35 7.64 0.87 1.56
C THR A 35 6.12 0.87 1.56
N ILE A 36 5.54 0.38 0.48
CA ILE A 36 4.11 0.42 0.25
C ILE A 36 3.54 -0.94 -0.11
N ALA A 37 2.24 -1.09 0.11
CA ALA A 37 1.47 -2.21 -0.41
C ALA A 37 0.35 -1.65 -1.28
N PRO A 38 0.18 -2.14 -2.51
CA PRO A 38 -0.87 -1.65 -3.37
C PRO A 38 -2.25 -2.08 -2.90
N MET A 39 -3.26 -1.31 -3.29
CA MET A 39 -4.65 -1.63 -3.02
C MET A 39 -5.36 -1.94 -4.33
N THR A 40 -6.34 -2.81 -4.27
CA THR A 40 -7.18 -3.13 -5.42
C THR A 40 -8.65 -3.13 -5.00
N SER A 41 -9.53 -2.77 -5.91
CA SER A 41 -10.97 -2.79 -5.66
C SER A 41 -11.56 -4.18 -5.84
N SER A 42 -10.85 -5.09 -6.50
CA SER A 42 -11.34 -6.44 -6.69
C SER A 42 -10.26 -7.45 -6.38
N SER A 43 -10.59 -8.40 -5.54
CA SER A 43 -9.67 -9.47 -5.19
C SER A 43 -10.48 -10.63 -4.63
N ARG A 44 -9.87 -11.79 -4.63
CA ARG A 44 -10.36 -12.94 -3.87
C ARG A 44 -9.81 -12.82 -2.45
N PRO A 45 -10.49 -13.41 -1.46
CA PRO A 45 -10.06 -13.31 -0.07
C PRO A 45 -8.85 -14.20 0.23
N TYR A 46 -7.71 -13.87 -0.36
CA TYR A 46 -6.48 -14.58 -0.08
C TYR A 46 -5.97 -14.24 1.32
N PRO A 47 -5.27 -15.16 2.00
CA PRO A 47 -4.72 -14.90 3.35
C PRO A 47 -3.74 -13.74 3.40
N THR A 48 -3.09 -13.41 2.26
CA THR A 48 -2.10 -12.35 2.19
C THR A 48 -2.71 -10.99 1.89
N ARG A 49 -4.03 -10.88 1.89
CA ARG A 49 -4.73 -9.63 1.57
C ARG A 49 -5.66 -9.23 2.70
N VAL A 50 -5.74 -7.95 2.94
CA VAL A 50 -6.57 -7.39 4.00
C VAL A 50 -7.65 -6.51 3.39
N GLU A 51 -8.90 -6.84 3.70
CA GLU A 51 -10.02 -6.03 3.26
C GLU A 51 -10.11 -4.76 4.09
N VAL A 52 -10.32 -3.65 3.42
CA VAL A 52 -10.48 -2.35 4.05
C VAL A 52 -11.66 -1.62 3.45
N ASN A 53 -12.19 -0.66 4.19
CA ASN A 53 -13.32 0.14 3.74
C ASN A 53 -12.96 1.60 3.93
N GLN A 54 -12.90 2.36 2.83
CA GLN A 54 -12.61 3.79 2.87
C GLN A 54 -13.68 4.53 2.10
N ASN A 55 -14.25 5.55 2.73
CA ASN A 55 -15.27 6.41 2.11
C ASN A 55 -16.43 5.60 1.51
N GLY A 56 -16.83 4.52 2.21
CA GLY A 56 -17.92 3.68 1.75
C GLY A 56 -17.57 2.71 0.62
N GLN A 57 -16.31 2.68 0.21
CA GLN A 57 -15.85 1.76 -0.83
C GLN A 57 -14.98 0.68 -0.23
N SER A 58 -15.25 -0.56 -0.58
CA SER A 58 -14.43 -1.69 -0.16
C SER A 58 -13.25 -1.85 -1.08
N GLY A 59 -12.12 -2.23 -0.50
CA GLY A 59 -10.92 -2.53 -1.24
C GLY A 59 -10.09 -3.55 -0.48
N TRP A 60 -8.98 -3.95 -1.09
CA TRP A 60 -8.07 -4.93 -0.51
C TRP A 60 -6.65 -4.40 -0.55
N ILE A 61 -5.94 -4.57 0.56
CA ILE A 61 -4.50 -4.28 0.61
C ILE A 61 -3.78 -5.55 0.24
N VAL A 62 -2.94 -5.47 -0.81
CA VAL A 62 -2.24 -6.64 -1.36
C VAL A 62 -0.86 -6.73 -0.72
N LEU A 63 -0.79 -7.37 0.44
CA LEU A 63 0.44 -7.44 1.22
C LEU A 63 1.49 -8.40 0.63
N ASP A 64 1.08 -9.23 -0.29
CA ASP A 64 2.02 -10.09 -1.02
C ASP A 64 2.77 -9.36 -2.14
N GLN A 65 2.44 -8.09 -2.38
CA GLN A 65 3.11 -7.27 -3.39
C GLN A 65 3.71 -5.99 -2.80
N ILE A 66 4.28 -6.11 -1.62
CA ILE A 66 4.99 -5.01 -0.97
C ILE A 66 6.19 -4.60 -1.82
N ARG A 67 6.40 -3.31 -1.97
CA ARG A 67 7.55 -2.79 -2.69
C ARG A 67 7.99 -1.44 -2.12
N THR A 68 9.24 -1.11 -2.38
CA THR A 68 9.82 0.18 -1.99
C THR A 68 9.80 1.11 -3.20
N VAL A 69 9.33 2.32 -2.99
CA VAL A 69 9.28 3.33 -4.04
C VAL A 69 9.87 4.64 -3.55
N ASP A 70 10.32 5.47 -4.49
CA ASP A 70 10.78 6.81 -4.17
C ASP A 70 9.59 7.67 -3.73
N LYS A 71 9.81 8.52 -2.74
CA LYS A 71 8.77 9.43 -2.26
C LYS A 71 8.23 10.35 -3.36
N LEU A 72 9.01 10.63 -4.37
CA LEU A 72 8.59 11.46 -5.50
C LEU A 72 7.45 10.82 -6.30
N ARG A 73 7.23 9.53 -6.14
CA ARG A 73 6.14 8.84 -6.81
C ARG A 73 4.80 9.00 -6.08
N VAL A 74 4.83 9.54 -4.86
CA VAL A 74 3.62 9.78 -4.09
C VAL A 74 2.90 11.01 -4.66
N VAL A 75 1.68 10.80 -5.13
CA VAL A 75 0.91 11.85 -5.78
C VAL A 75 -0.03 12.55 -4.79
N LYS A 76 -0.66 11.77 -3.92
CA LYS A 76 -1.67 12.30 -3.00
C LYS A 76 -1.76 11.43 -1.76
N LYS A 77 -1.98 12.04 -0.61
CA LYS A 77 -2.21 11.32 0.64
C LYS A 77 -3.71 11.25 0.92
N PHE A 78 -4.14 10.08 1.39
CA PHE A 78 -5.50 9.87 1.84
C PHE A 78 -5.52 9.74 3.36
N GLU A 79 -6.72 9.60 3.90
CA GLU A 79 -6.87 9.36 5.33
C GLU A 79 -6.20 8.05 5.75
N PRO A 80 -5.68 8.00 6.99
CA PRO A 80 -5.02 6.80 7.48
C PRO A 80 -6.02 5.65 7.67
N LEU A 81 -5.50 4.45 7.72
CA LEU A 81 -6.28 3.27 8.05
C LEU A 81 -6.77 3.34 9.50
N THR A 82 -7.83 2.63 9.78
CA THR A 82 -8.30 2.46 11.17
C THR A 82 -7.30 1.58 11.93
N GLU A 83 -7.36 1.65 13.26
CA GLU A 83 -6.50 0.81 14.11
C GLU A 83 -6.73 -0.67 13.84
N ARG A 84 -7.97 -1.06 13.58
CA ARG A 84 -8.31 -2.45 13.27
C ARG A 84 -7.66 -2.89 11.97
N GLU A 85 -7.72 -2.03 10.95
CA GLU A 85 -7.09 -2.30 9.65
C GLU A 85 -5.58 -2.41 9.80
N ILE A 86 -4.97 -1.54 10.59
CA ILE A 86 -3.54 -1.58 10.87
C ILE A 86 -3.16 -2.89 11.56
N ARG A 87 -3.92 -3.31 12.58
CA ARG A 87 -3.66 -4.57 13.27
C ARG A 87 -3.75 -5.78 12.33
N ASN A 88 -4.76 -5.77 11.45
CA ASN A 88 -4.92 -6.84 10.48
C ASN A 88 -3.75 -6.89 9.51
N CYS A 89 -3.27 -5.73 9.06
CA CYS A 89 -2.08 -5.67 8.20
C CYS A 89 -0.84 -6.21 8.89
N LYS A 90 -0.62 -5.82 10.14
CA LYS A 90 0.53 -6.29 10.92
C LYS A 90 0.50 -7.81 11.08
N ARG A 91 -0.67 -8.36 11.37
CA ARG A 91 -0.83 -9.80 11.52
C ARG A 91 -0.50 -10.53 10.23
N VAL A 92 -1.02 -10.07 9.11
CA VAL A 92 -0.80 -10.69 7.81
C VAL A 92 0.67 -10.58 7.39
N ILE A 93 1.29 -9.43 7.62
CA ILE A 93 2.72 -9.24 7.33
C ILE A 93 3.55 -10.24 8.13
N LYS A 94 3.25 -10.39 9.40
CA LYS A 94 3.95 -11.32 10.25
C LYS A 94 3.81 -12.75 9.73
N GLU A 95 2.60 -13.17 9.41
CA GLU A 95 2.33 -14.52 8.93
C GLU A 95 2.98 -14.80 7.57
N THR A 96 3.07 -13.79 6.73
CA THR A 96 3.58 -13.95 5.36
C THR A 96 5.10 -13.91 5.30
N PHE A 97 5.73 -13.01 6.05
CA PHE A 97 7.15 -12.73 5.89
C PHE A 97 8.03 -13.11 7.08
N VAL A 98 7.47 -13.24 8.25
CA VAL A 98 8.27 -13.45 9.48
C VAL A 98 8.16 -14.86 9.98
N ASP A 99 7.08 -15.52 9.67
CA ASP A 99 6.85 -16.86 10.15
C ASP A 99 7.09 -17.91 9.05
#